data_abdb7c12627b0bf511e827ff484e22c5
#
_entry.id   abdb7c12627b0bf511e827ff484e22c5
#
_cell.length_a   1.000
_cell.length_b   1.000
_cell.length_c   1.000
_cell.angle_alpha   90.00
_cell.angle_beta   90.00
_cell.angle_gamma   90.00
#
_symmetry.space_group_name_H-M   'P 1'
#
loop_
_entity.id
_entity.type
_entity.pdbx_description
1 polymer ?
#
loop_
_entity_poly.entity_id
_entity_poly.type
_entity_poly.pdbx_seq_one_letter_code
_entity_poly.pdbx_strand_id
1 'polypeptide(L)'
;RGASAGAFHETLENYVTGEIFSKLSAEQKRVLSALSVFREPIELEALAQQGLNTDELDALVESGLARQADADTYDVHDLIREFLLRSLSTALREEFHGKCAEWYQKQTSSYEVQIELIYHAIKSSQFEAASEIVVNDGRQLVSQGYMELLGLIEQIETDDLTSSVVIRMAQLQGDIL
;
A
#
# COMPACT_ATOMS: atom_id res chain seq x y z
N ARG A 1 -5.84 9.69 31.53
CA ARG A 1 -5.80 8.32 30.96
C ARG A 1 -5.16 8.27 29.55
N GLY A 2 -4.82 9.40 28.92
CA GLY A 2 -4.18 9.44 27.60
C GLY A 2 -2.65 9.32 27.59
N ALA A 3 -1.98 9.61 28.69
CA ALA A 3 -0.52 9.59 28.78
C ALA A 3 0.12 8.18 28.76
N SER A 4 -0.64 7.12 29.11
CA SER A 4 -0.09 5.77 29.18
C SER A 4 -0.01 5.09 27.79
N ALA A 5 -0.90 5.41 26.87
CA ALA A 5 -0.90 4.83 25.51
C ALA A 5 0.25 5.38 24.65
N GLY A 6 0.53 6.69 24.75
CA GLY A 6 1.64 7.31 24.04
C GLY A 6 3.01 6.80 24.49
N ALA A 7 3.21 6.66 25.82
CA ALA A 7 4.46 6.13 26.37
C ALA A 7 4.69 4.64 26.01
N PHE A 8 3.62 3.85 25.96
CA PHE A 8 3.71 2.45 25.52
C PHE A 8 4.09 2.36 24.05
N HIS A 9 3.48 3.18 23.20
CA HIS A 9 3.77 3.24 21.77
C HIS A 9 5.23 3.64 21.50
N GLU A 10 5.71 4.69 22.16
CA GLU A 10 7.11 5.13 22.05
C GLU A 10 8.12 4.08 22.54
N THR A 11 7.80 3.35 23.60
CA THR A 11 8.64 2.28 24.13
C THR A 11 8.71 1.11 23.15
N LEU A 12 7.59 0.76 22.52
CA LEU A 12 7.52 -0.31 21.54
C LEU A 12 8.24 0.06 20.23
N GLU A 13 8.05 1.29 19.74
CA GLU A 13 8.79 1.82 18.58
C GLU A 13 10.30 1.77 18.81
N ASN A 14 10.76 2.21 19.98
CA ASN A 14 12.18 2.16 20.35
C ASN A 14 12.71 0.73 20.43
N TYR A 15 11.94 -0.20 20.94
CA TYR A 15 12.31 -1.62 20.99
C TYR A 15 12.39 -2.23 19.58
N VAL A 16 11.37 -2.02 18.75
CA VAL A 16 11.36 -2.52 17.36
C VAL A 16 12.52 -1.93 16.58
N THR A 17 12.77 -0.62 16.70
CA THR A 17 13.86 0.07 16.00
C THR A 17 15.23 -0.37 16.49
N GLY A 18 15.46 -0.33 17.80
CA GLY A 18 16.77 -0.56 18.41
C GLY A 18 17.15 -2.03 18.43
N GLU A 19 16.26 -2.89 18.83
CA GLU A 19 16.58 -4.29 19.11
C GLU A 19 16.31 -5.24 17.92
N ILE A 20 15.30 -4.95 17.12
CA ILE A 20 14.90 -5.86 16.03
C ILE A 20 15.40 -5.32 14.69
N PHE A 21 14.89 -4.16 14.27
CA PHE A 21 15.13 -3.63 12.93
C PHE A 21 16.62 -3.30 12.68
N SER A 22 17.36 -2.89 13.71
CA SER A 22 18.80 -2.61 13.58
C SER A 22 19.62 -3.87 13.23
N LYS A 23 19.15 -5.06 13.62
CA LYS A 23 19.85 -6.34 13.41
C LYS A 23 19.56 -6.97 12.04
N LEU A 24 18.55 -6.49 11.34
CA LEU A 24 18.18 -6.98 10.01
C LEU A 24 19.24 -6.58 8.98
N SER A 25 19.48 -7.46 8.02
CA SER A 25 20.26 -7.17 6.81
C SER A 25 19.59 -6.04 5.99
N ALA A 26 20.33 -5.44 5.09
CA ALA A 26 19.78 -4.43 4.18
C ALA A 26 18.65 -5.02 3.31
N GLU A 27 18.81 -6.28 2.88
CA GLU A 27 17.83 -6.97 2.07
C GLU A 27 16.56 -7.33 2.86
N GLN A 28 16.71 -7.83 4.08
CA GLN A 28 15.57 -8.07 4.97
C GLN A 28 14.75 -6.79 5.23
N LYS A 29 15.44 -5.68 5.49
CA LYS A 29 14.79 -4.38 5.63
C LYS A 29 14.02 -3.99 4.39
N ARG A 30 14.58 -4.23 3.21
CA ARG A 30 13.98 -3.90 1.93
C ARG A 30 12.74 -4.76 1.65
N VAL A 31 12.81 -6.08 1.86
CA VAL A 31 11.68 -7.01 1.73
C VAL A 31 10.56 -6.62 2.69
N LEU A 32 10.88 -6.39 3.95
CA LEU A 32 9.91 -6.03 4.98
C LEU A 32 9.25 -4.67 4.69
N SER A 33 10.02 -3.71 4.19
CA SER A 33 9.52 -2.40 3.76
C SER A 33 8.57 -2.51 2.57
N ALA A 34 8.89 -3.34 1.59
CA ALA A 34 8.03 -3.59 0.44
C ALA A 34 6.72 -4.26 0.88
N LEU A 35 6.78 -5.29 1.75
CA LEU A 35 5.58 -5.90 2.33
C LEU A 35 4.70 -4.88 3.06
N SER A 36 5.30 -3.90 3.74
CA SER A 36 4.54 -2.94 4.55
C SER A 36 3.63 -2.02 3.73
N VAL A 37 3.90 -1.81 2.45
CA VAL A 37 3.07 -0.92 1.61
C VAL A 37 1.82 -1.62 1.04
N PHE A 38 1.80 -2.96 1.00
CA PHE A 38 0.59 -3.71 0.63
C PHE A 38 -0.43 -3.66 1.76
N ARG A 39 -1.69 -3.47 1.44
CA ARG A 39 -2.79 -3.42 2.41
C ARG A 39 -3.32 -4.82 2.74
N GLU A 40 -3.26 -5.71 1.77
CA GLU A 40 -3.70 -7.10 1.86
C GLU A 40 -2.51 -8.06 1.78
N PRO A 41 -2.66 -9.30 2.27
CA PRO A 41 -1.65 -10.35 2.09
C PRO A 41 -1.31 -10.54 0.61
N ILE A 42 -0.02 -10.65 0.29
CA ILE A 42 0.47 -10.67 -1.08
C ILE A 42 1.22 -11.95 -1.40
N GLU A 43 1.11 -12.40 -2.64
CA GLU A 43 1.83 -13.55 -3.14
C GLU A 43 3.34 -13.28 -3.25
N LEU A 44 4.13 -14.33 -3.06
CA LEU A 44 5.59 -14.27 -3.17
C LEU A 44 6.06 -13.66 -4.50
N GLU A 45 5.33 -13.94 -5.58
CA GLU A 45 5.63 -13.46 -6.92
C GLU A 45 5.56 -11.92 -7.01
N ALA A 46 4.70 -11.27 -6.25
CA ALA A 46 4.61 -9.82 -6.20
C ALA A 46 5.90 -9.17 -5.67
N LEU A 47 6.57 -9.80 -4.71
CA LEU A 47 7.87 -9.36 -4.19
C LEU A 47 9.00 -9.66 -5.17
N ALA A 48 8.99 -10.85 -5.77
CA ALA A 48 9.97 -11.24 -6.77
C ALA A 48 9.96 -10.33 -7.99
N GLN A 49 8.79 -9.92 -8.48
CA GLN A 49 8.67 -8.95 -9.59
C GLN A 49 9.18 -7.55 -9.24
N GLN A 50 9.23 -7.19 -7.96
CA GLN A 50 9.85 -5.96 -7.50
C GLN A 50 11.40 -6.05 -7.44
N GLY A 51 11.97 -7.20 -7.81
CA GLY A 51 13.42 -7.46 -7.76
C GLY A 51 13.95 -7.70 -6.35
N LEU A 52 13.09 -8.17 -5.43
CA LEU A 52 13.46 -8.46 -4.06
C LEU A 52 13.90 -9.92 -3.92
N ASN A 53 14.86 -10.16 -3.02
CA ASN A 53 15.26 -11.50 -2.66
C ASN A 53 14.26 -12.13 -1.69
N THR A 54 13.44 -13.03 -2.22
CA THR A 54 12.39 -13.71 -1.45
C THR A 54 12.93 -14.79 -0.49
N ASP A 55 14.18 -15.23 -0.61
CA ASP A 55 14.80 -16.17 0.32
C ASP A 55 14.90 -15.59 1.75
N GLU A 56 14.93 -14.26 1.88
CA GLU A 56 14.95 -13.58 3.17
C GLU A 56 13.60 -13.63 3.90
N LEU A 57 12.53 -14.00 3.20
CA LEU A 57 11.17 -13.97 3.74
C LEU A 57 10.98 -15.01 4.84
N ASP A 58 11.56 -16.22 4.67
CA ASP A 58 11.48 -17.28 5.68
C ASP A 58 12.09 -16.83 7.01
N ALA A 59 13.25 -16.17 6.97
CA ALA A 59 13.89 -15.63 8.17
C ALA A 59 13.05 -14.52 8.84
N LEU A 60 12.33 -13.72 8.04
CA LEU A 60 11.40 -12.70 8.56
C LEU A 60 10.16 -13.33 9.20
N VAL A 61 9.67 -14.43 8.65
CA VAL A 61 8.56 -15.19 9.23
C VAL A 61 8.99 -15.89 10.52
N GLU A 62 10.15 -16.55 10.53
CA GLU A 62 10.71 -17.18 11.73
C GLU A 62 10.95 -16.20 12.88
N SER A 63 11.35 -14.97 12.55
CA SER A 63 11.53 -13.90 13.54
C SER A 63 10.21 -13.22 13.98
N GLY A 64 9.07 -13.58 13.38
CA GLY A 64 7.76 -13.00 13.67
C GLY A 64 7.57 -11.58 13.14
N LEU A 65 8.43 -11.09 12.24
CA LEU A 65 8.31 -9.78 11.62
C LEU A 65 7.38 -9.79 10.41
N ALA A 66 7.37 -10.88 9.66
CA ALA A 66 6.38 -11.19 8.67
C ALA A 66 5.55 -12.38 9.12
N ARG A 67 4.41 -12.61 8.49
CA ARG A 67 3.58 -13.80 8.70
C ARG A 67 3.18 -14.38 7.35
N GLN A 68 3.10 -15.68 7.28
CA GLN A 68 2.45 -16.38 6.20
C GLN A 68 0.95 -16.41 6.51
N ALA A 69 0.14 -15.74 5.68
CA ALA A 69 -1.30 -15.65 5.88
C ALA A 69 -2.03 -16.89 5.36
N ASP A 70 -1.61 -17.39 4.18
CA ASP A 70 -2.05 -18.63 3.54
C ASP A 70 -0.83 -19.35 2.95
N ALA A 71 -1.06 -20.43 2.17
CA ALA A 71 -0.01 -21.28 1.63
C ALA A 71 1.09 -20.50 0.90
N ASP A 72 0.71 -19.46 0.13
CA ASP A 72 1.63 -18.71 -0.74
C ASP A 72 1.53 -17.19 -0.54
N THR A 73 0.82 -16.70 0.50
CA THR A 73 0.64 -15.28 0.75
C THR A 73 1.28 -14.84 2.05
N TYR A 74 1.85 -13.64 2.04
CA TYR A 74 2.62 -13.07 3.13
C TYR A 74 2.13 -11.66 3.47
N ASP A 75 2.30 -11.31 4.74
CA ASP A 75 1.85 -10.04 5.30
C ASP A 75 2.75 -9.63 6.47
N VAL A 76 2.58 -8.42 6.96
CA VAL A 76 3.20 -7.93 8.20
C VAL A 76 2.12 -7.53 9.20
N HIS A 77 2.43 -7.69 10.49
CA HIS A 77 1.54 -7.22 11.54
C HIS A 77 1.34 -5.69 11.46
N ASP A 78 0.12 -5.23 11.70
CA ASP A 78 -0.28 -3.83 11.59
C ASP A 78 0.68 -2.86 12.32
N LEU A 79 1.11 -3.24 13.50
CA LEU A 79 2.04 -2.45 14.30
C LEU A 79 3.41 -2.29 13.63
N ILE A 80 3.93 -3.35 13.03
CA ILE A 80 5.19 -3.34 12.27
C ILE A 80 4.99 -2.55 10.99
N ARG A 81 3.87 -2.74 10.31
CA ARG A 81 3.46 -1.99 9.11
C ARG A 81 3.48 -0.49 9.38
N GLU A 82 2.80 -0.05 10.43
CA GLU A 82 2.71 1.36 10.80
C GLU A 82 4.09 1.96 11.09
N PHE A 83 4.93 1.25 11.86
CA PHE A 83 6.29 1.65 12.13
C PHE A 83 7.13 1.80 10.84
N LEU A 84 7.09 0.79 9.96
CA LEU A 84 7.84 0.79 8.70
C LEU A 84 7.40 1.95 7.79
N LEU A 85 6.09 2.12 7.58
CA LEU A 85 5.55 3.20 6.77
C LEU A 85 5.95 4.59 7.27
N ARG A 86 6.09 4.79 8.58
CA ARG A 86 6.60 6.04 9.14
C ARG A 86 8.11 6.21 8.94
N SER A 87 8.87 5.13 8.97
CA SER A 87 10.34 5.16 8.87
C SER A 87 10.84 5.30 7.44
N LEU A 88 10.02 4.95 6.44
CA LEU A 88 10.36 5.09 5.02
C LEU A 88 10.42 6.56 4.60
N SER A 89 11.46 6.93 3.83
CA SER A 89 11.46 8.21 3.13
C SER A 89 10.32 8.28 2.11
N THR A 90 9.85 9.48 1.81
CA THR A 90 8.80 9.70 0.80
C THR A 90 9.17 9.03 -0.53
N ALA A 91 10.38 9.27 -1.02
CA ALA A 91 10.84 8.70 -2.29
C ALA A 91 10.83 7.16 -2.31
N LEU A 92 11.27 6.51 -1.21
CA LEU A 92 11.26 5.04 -1.14
C LEU A 92 9.84 4.48 -1.02
N ARG A 93 8.96 5.19 -0.33
CA ARG A 93 7.54 4.83 -0.24
C ARG A 93 6.87 4.92 -1.60
N GLU A 94 7.07 6.01 -2.33
CA GLU A 94 6.58 6.19 -3.70
C GLU A 94 7.13 5.12 -4.64
N GLU A 95 8.42 4.77 -4.53
CA GLU A 95 9.02 3.68 -5.33
C GLU A 95 8.28 2.36 -5.09
N PHE A 96 8.08 1.96 -3.83
CA PHE A 96 7.39 0.71 -3.52
C PHE A 96 5.92 0.74 -3.97
N HIS A 97 5.21 1.83 -3.74
CA HIS A 97 3.83 1.95 -4.24
C HIS A 97 3.77 1.90 -5.77
N GLY A 98 4.72 2.51 -6.48
CA GLY A 98 4.80 2.41 -7.93
C GLY A 98 4.95 0.97 -8.42
N LYS A 99 5.82 0.19 -7.78
CA LYS A 99 5.99 -1.24 -8.10
C LYS A 99 4.74 -2.07 -7.75
N CYS A 100 4.02 -1.73 -6.68
CA CYS A 100 2.74 -2.36 -6.38
C CYS A 100 1.69 -2.03 -7.46
N ALA A 101 1.60 -0.78 -7.91
CA ALA A 101 0.72 -0.42 -9.01
C ALA A 101 1.05 -1.20 -10.30
N GLU A 102 2.33 -1.33 -10.65
CA GLU A 102 2.77 -2.16 -11.78
C GLU A 102 2.41 -3.65 -11.63
N TRP A 103 2.44 -4.17 -10.40
CA TRP A 103 2.00 -5.53 -10.10
C TRP A 103 0.50 -5.68 -10.32
N TYR A 104 -0.32 -4.84 -9.67
CA TYR A 104 -1.78 -4.92 -9.79
C TYR A 104 -2.28 -4.67 -11.22
N GLN A 105 -1.59 -3.84 -12.00
CA GLN A 105 -1.94 -3.60 -13.40
C GLN A 105 -1.84 -4.85 -14.28
N LYS A 106 -1.02 -5.85 -13.90
CA LYS A 106 -0.85 -7.10 -14.62
C LYS A 106 -1.81 -8.20 -14.16
N GLN A 107 -2.51 -7.99 -13.04
CA GLN A 107 -3.44 -8.97 -12.51
C GLN A 107 -4.75 -9.00 -13.27
N THR A 108 -5.48 -10.13 -13.16
CA THR A 108 -6.84 -10.19 -13.68
C THR A 108 -7.70 -9.14 -13.00
N SER A 109 -8.37 -8.31 -13.80
CA SER A 109 -9.17 -7.20 -13.30
C SER A 109 -10.35 -7.72 -12.48
N SER A 110 -10.24 -7.65 -11.15
CA SER A 110 -11.36 -7.70 -10.21
C SER A 110 -11.56 -6.32 -9.59
N TYR A 111 -12.65 -6.12 -8.89
CA TYR A 111 -12.90 -4.83 -8.23
C TYR A 111 -11.89 -4.55 -7.11
N GLU A 112 -11.49 -5.59 -6.38
CA GLU A 112 -10.43 -5.53 -5.37
C GLU A 112 -9.11 -5.09 -5.99
N VAL A 113 -8.70 -5.71 -7.08
CA VAL A 113 -7.48 -5.36 -7.83
C VAL A 113 -7.52 -3.92 -8.32
N GLN A 114 -8.67 -3.46 -8.82
CA GLN A 114 -8.81 -2.08 -9.30
C GLN A 114 -8.69 -1.06 -8.16
N ILE A 115 -9.26 -1.33 -7.00
CA ILE A 115 -9.13 -0.45 -5.82
C ILE A 115 -7.70 -0.39 -5.32
N GLU A 116 -7.00 -1.53 -5.23
CA GLU A 116 -5.59 -1.57 -4.86
C GLU A 116 -4.73 -0.82 -5.89
N LEU A 117 -4.99 -1.01 -7.18
CA LEU A 117 -4.28 -0.29 -8.24
C LEU A 117 -4.47 1.22 -8.12
N ILE A 118 -5.71 1.71 -7.93
CA ILE A 118 -5.99 3.13 -7.72
C ILE A 118 -5.24 3.65 -6.47
N TYR A 119 -5.32 2.93 -5.36
CA TYR A 119 -4.64 3.30 -4.12
C TYR A 119 -3.13 3.45 -4.33
N HIS A 120 -2.48 2.44 -4.91
CA HIS A 120 -1.04 2.45 -5.11
C HIS A 120 -0.60 3.47 -6.16
N ALA A 121 -1.38 3.70 -7.21
CA ALA A 121 -1.12 4.73 -8.20
C ALA A 121 -1.15 6.14 -7.57
N ILE A 122 -2.15 6.42 -6.71
CA ILE A 122 -2.21 7.69 -5.96
C ILE A 122 -1.00 7.84 -5.05
N LYS A 123 -0.64 6.79 -4.28
CA LYS A 123 0.48 6.84 -3.32
C LYS A 123 1.86 6.94 -3.98
N SER A 124 1.95 6.67 -5.27
CA SER A 124 3.15 6.87 -6.11
C SER A 124 3.06 8.08 -7.04
N SER A 125 2.11 8.99 -6.80
CA SER A 125 1.89 10.21 -7.59
C SER A 125 1.56 9.96 -9.07
N GLN A 126 1.04 8.76 -9.41
CA GLN A 126 0.58 8.40 -10.76
C GLN A 126 -0.89 8.81 -10.95
N PHE A 127 -1.19 10.10 -10.76
CA PHE A 127 -2.57 10.60 -10.70
C PHE A 127 -3.33 10.45 -12.02
N GLU A 128 -2.66 10.54 -13.16
CA GLU A 128 -3.29 10.32 -14.47
C GLU A 128 -3.81 8.88 -14.59
N ALA A 129 -2.97 7.88 -14.28
CA ALA A 129 -3.37 6.48 -14.32
C ALA A 129 -4.51 6.17 -13.33
N ALA A 130 -4.43 6.67 -12.11
CA ALA A 130 -5.50 6.53 -11.13
C ALA A 130 -6.82 7.15 -11.61
N SER A 131 -6.76 8.37 -12.16
CA SER A 131 -7.95 9.10 -12.64
C SER A 131 -8.63 8.43 -13.83
N GLU A 132 -7.87 7.81 -14.73
CA GLU A 132 -8.43 7.05 -15.85
C GLU A 132 -9.29 5.88 -15.37
N ILE A 133 -8.82 5.11 -14.38
CA ILE A 133 -9.58 3.99 -13.82
C ILE A 133 -10.84 4.52 -13.10
N VAL A 134 -10.69 5.56 -12.28
CA VAL A 134 -11.82 6.19 -11.58
C VAL A 134 -12.90 6.65 -12.56
N VAL A 135 -12.51 7.30 -13.65
CA VAL A 135 -13.43 7.84 -14.65
C VAL A 135 -14.15 6.72 -15.43
N ASN A 136 -13.46 5.62 -15.70
CA ASN A 136 -14.02 4.51 -16.51
C ASN A 136 -14.86 3.55 -15.64
N ASP A 137 -14.38 3.18 -14.47
CA ASP A 137 -14.94 2.09 -13.68
C ASP A 137 -15.53 2.54 -12.33
N GLY A 138 -15.33 3.81 -11.93
CA GLY A 138 -15.67 4.30 -10.59
C GLY A 138 -17.14 4.12 -10.20
N ARG A 139 -18.11 4.34 -11.12
CA ARG A 139 -19.52 4.09 -10.83
C ARG A 139 -19.80 2.63 -10.53
N GLN A 140 -19.15 1.72 -11.24
CA GLN A 140 -19.29 0.29 -11.04
C GLN A 140 -18.66 -0.13 -9.70
N LEU A 141 -17.47 0.36 -9.39
CA LEU A 141 -16.81 0.10 -8.10
C LEU A 141 -17.70 0.51 -6.92
N VAL A 142 -18.27 1.71 -6.95
CA VAL A 142 -19.18 2.17 -5.90
C VAL A 142 -20.47 1.32 -5.84
N SER A 143 -21.05 0.94 -6.99
CA SER A 143 -22.22 0.07 -7.02
C SER A 143 -21.97 -1.32 -6.43
N GLN A 144 -20.72 -1.77 -6.41
CA GLN A 144 -20.26 -3.03 -5.78
C GLN A 144 -19.88 -2.85 -4.30
N GLY A 145 -20.01 -1.63 -3.75
CA GLY A 145 -19.80 -1.35 -2.33
C GLY A 145 -18.42 -0.79 -1.97
N TYR A 146 -17.54 -0.51 -2.93
CA TYR A 146 -16.20 0.06 -2.69
C TYR A 146 -16.27 1.56 -2.41
N MET A 147 -16.89 1.92 -1.28
CA MET A 147 -17.12 3.32 -0.87
C MET A 147 -15.82 4.06 -0.53
N GLU A 148 -14.73 3.35 -0.23
CA GLU A 148 -13.42 3.96 0.00
C GLU A 148 -12.89 4.72 -1.24
N LEU A 149 -13.40 4.40 -2.44
CA LEU A 149 -13.07 5.11 -3.66
C LEU A 149 -13.28 6.63 -3.53
N LEU A 150 -14.31 7.06 -2.80
CA LEU A 150 -14.58 8.49 -2.59
C LEU A 150 -13.42 9.19 -1.87
N GLY A 151 -12.90 8.56 -0.81
CA GLY A 151 -11.73 9.09 -0.10
C GLY A 151 -10.43 8.98 -0.89
N LEU A 152 -10.34 8.06 -1.85
CA LEU A 152 -9.20 7.97 -2.77
C LEU A 152 -9.24 9.09 -3.82
N ILE A 153 -10.41 9.39 -4.38
CA ILE A 153 -10.59 10.48 -5.35
C ILE A 153 -10.15 11.84 -4.76
N GLU A 154 -10.44 12.09 -3.48
CA GLU A 154 -10.04 13.32 -2.80
C GLU A 154 -8.51 13.50 -2.67
N GLN A 155 -7.75 12.42 -2.81
CA GLN A 155 -6.28 12.43 -2.75
C GLN A 155 -5.62 12.62 -4.12
N ILE A 156 -6.40 12.63 -5.21
CA ILE A 156 -5.85 12.83 -6.56
C ILE A 156 -5.56 14.32 -6.76
N GLU A 157 -4.28 14.66 -6.98
CA GLU A 157 -3.90 16.00 -7.37
C GLU A 157 -4.34 16.26 -8.83
N THR A 158 -5.05 17.36 -9.04
CA THR A 158 -5.73 17.65 -10.31
C THR A 158 -5.00 18.65 -11.20
N ASP A 159 -3.91 19.24 -10.72
CA ASP A 159 -3.23 20.34 -11.39
C ASP A 159 -2.70 19.96 -12.79
N ASP A 160 -2.23 18.73 -12.94
CA ASP A 160 -1.70 18.20 -14.19
C ASP A 160 -2.72 17.39 -15.02
N LEU A 161 -3.96 17.24 -14.50
CA LEU A 161 -5.01 16.50 -15.20
C LEU A 161 -5.74 17.36 -16.21
N THR A 162 -6.21 16.73 -17.28
CA THR A 162 -7.07 17.44 -18.25
C THR A 162 -8.40 17.87 -17.62
N SER A 163 -8.90 19.03 -18.00
CA SER A 163 -10.17 19.55 -17.47
C SER A 163 -11.33 18.57 -17.65
N SER A 164 -11.34 17.76 -18.70
CA SER A 164 -12.38 16.75 -18.95
C SER A 164 -12.36 15.63 -17.91
N VAL A 165 -11.17 15.18 -17.46
CA VAL A 165 -11.01 14.18 -16.41
C VAL A 165 -11.49 14.74 -15.08
N VAL A 166 -11.05 15.94 -14.72
CA VAL A 166 -11.47 16.62 -13.48
C VAL A 166 -12.99 16.76 -13.38
N ILE A 167 -13.63 17.20 -14.49
CA ILE A 167 -15.09 17.34 -14.53
C ILE A 167 -15.77 15.97 -14.34
N ARG A 168 -15.30 14.90 -15.01
CA ARG A 168 -15.91 13.57 -14.89
C ARG A 168 -15.75 13.00 -13.48
N MET A 169 -14.61 13.23 -12.82
CA MET A 169 -14.41 12.84 -11.43
C MET A 169 -15.35 13.59 -10.48
N ALA A 170 -15.50 14.90 -10.67
CA ALA A 170 -16.44 15.70 -9.88
C ALA A 170 -17.90 15.28 -10.10
N GLN A 171 -18.29 14.93 -11.33
CA GLN A 171 -19.61 14.36 -11.63
C GLN A 171 -19.82 13.02 -10.92
N LEU A 172 -18.81 12.12 -10.94
CA LEU A 172 -18.88 10.85 -10.23
C LEU A 172 -19.12 11.07 -8.73
N GLN A 173 -18.39 11.98 -8.10
CA GLN A 173 -18.58 12.31 -6.68
C GLN A 173 -19.98 12.86 -6.41
N GLY A 174 -20.49 13.77 -7.27
CA GLY A 174 -21.82 14.34 -7.13
C GLY A 174 -22.97 13.35 -7.37
N ASP A 175 -22.76 12.31 -8.17
CA ASP A 175 -23.77 11.27 -8.44
C ASP A 175 -23.86 10.23 -7.30
N ILE A 176 -22.88 10.18 -6.41
CA ILE A 176 -22.76 9.19 -5.34
C ILE A 176 -23.20 9.75 -3.99
N LEU A 177 -23.07 11.07 -3.78
CA LEU A 177 -23.46 11.78 -2.56
C LEU A 177 -24.93 12.17 -2.60
#